data_a996bbe9508df14938ab5c0253a4271b
#
_entry.id   a996bbe9508df14938ab5c0253a4271b
#
_cell.length_a   1.000
_cell.length_b   1.000
_cell.length_c   1.000
_cell.angle_alpha   90.00
_cell.angle_beta   90.00
_cell.angle_gamma   90.00
#
_symmetry.space_group_name_H-M   'P 1'
#
loop_
_entity.id
_entity.type
_entity.pdbx_description
1 polymer ?
#
loop_
_entity_poly.entity_id
_entity_poly.type
_entity_poly.pdbx_seq_one_letter_code
_entity_poly.pdbx_strand_id
1 'polypeptide(L)'
;MKSLENAFWEHKSLFGFDWLRGHYFLSKLSRWAKKASGVIIDVGCGSKPYFPLVCNSSSLYIGIDLPGKNPAPDVYANALNLPIRSASVDLCFNAWLLDDLSDPARYFREVSRILKDDGRAIMIENQSFPEHDAPHDYFRFTRHGLAYLAAEAGLIVEEMIPLGGFWAQIGLQLLAFFMRGVSGYLGGWVRLFNPLLNICFYILDRTCYLPRGTSGWFLVLRKPNTGK
;
A
#
# COMPACT_ATOMS: atom_id res chain seq x y z
N MET A 1 -10.30 16.89 6.98
CA MET A 1 -9.10 16.74 7.82
C MET A 1 -9.13 15.53 8.75
N LYS A 2 -10.24 15.10 9.33
CA LYS A 2 -10.29 13.96 10.27
C LYS A 2 -10.18 12.54 9.65
N SER A 3 -10.38 12.36 8.35
CA SER A 3 -10.46 11.00 7.75
C SER A 3 -9.12 10.38 7.36
N LEU A 4 -8.07 11.13 7.25
CA LEU A 4 -6.81 10.72 6.60
C LEU A 4 -5.62 10.63 7.58
N GLU A 5 -5.59 11.44 8.63
CA GLU A 5 -4.80 11.13 9.83
C GLU A 5 -5.25 9.79 10.44
N ASN A 6 -6.51 9.40 10.20
CA ASN A 6 -7.07 8.12 10.63
C ASN A 6 -6.42 6.90 9.96
N ALA A 7 -6.09 6.93 8.65
CA ALA A 7 -5.55 5.74 7.96
C ALA A 7 -4.18 5.32 8.53
N PHE A 8 -3.26 6.27 8.69
CA PHE A 8 -1.96 5.98 9.28
C PHE A 8 -2.05 5.57 10.75
N TRP A 9 -2.99 6.17 11.49
CA TRP A 9 -3.26 5.80 12.88
C TRP A 9 -3.83 4.37 12.97
N GLU A 10 -4.77 3.99 12.08
CA GLU A 10 -5.34 2.64 12.04
C GLU A 10 -4.27 1.56 11.81
N HIS A 11 -3.23 1.85 11.03
CA HIS A 11 -2.11 0.94 10.84
C HIS A 11 -1.11 0.91 11.99
N LYS A 12 -0.99 1.99 12.76
CA LYS A 12 0.01 2.15 13.81
C LYS A 12 -0.50 1.84 15.21
N SER A 13 -1.79 2.13 15.45
CA SER A 13 -2.41 1.98 16.75
C SER A 13 -2.99 0.57 16.95
N LEU A 14 -2.70 -0.02 18.09
CA LEU A 14 -3.30 -1.30 18.49
C LEU A 14 -4.84 -1.26 18.56
N PHE A 15 -5.41 -0.06 18.71
CA PHE A 15 -6.85 0.19 18.66
C PHE A 15 -7.40 0.26 17.23
N GLY A 16 -6.53 0.37 16.22
CA GLY A 16 -6.91 0.37 14.82
C GLY A 16 -7.36 -1.02 14.35
N PHE A 17 -8.38 -1.07 13.51
CA PHE A 17 -8.83 -2.34 12.94
C PHE A 17 -7.81 -2.91 11.94
N ASP A 18 -6.96 -2.07 11.38
CA ASP A 18 -5.97 -2.42 10.36
C ASP A 18 -4.53 -2.53 10.91
N TRP A 19 -4.39 -2.56 12.22
CA TRP A 19 -3.10 -2.66 12.89
C TRP A 19 -2.31 -3.91 12.48
N LEU A 20 -2.97 -5.05 12.36
CA LEU A 20 -2.32 -6.30 11.94
C LEU A 20 -1.58 -6.12 10.63
N ARG A 21 -2.22 -5.57 9.61
CA ARG A 21 -1.63 -5.30 8.30
C ARG A 21 -0.50 -4.27 8.41
N GLY A 22 -0.76 -3.17 9.10
CA GLY A 22 0.23 -2.12 9.38
C GLY A 22 1.49 -2.67 10.04
N HIS A 23 1.34 -3.54 11.03
CA HIS A 23 2.46 -4.18 11.73
C HIS A 23 3.41 -4.91 10.76
N TYR A 24 2.87 -5.60 9.74
CA TYR A 24 3.68 -6.36 8.79
C TYR A 24 4.41 -5.47 7.77
N PHE A 25 3.83 -4.36 7.32
CA PHE A 25 4.46 -3.56 6.26
C PHE A 25 5.25 -2.33 6.74
N LEU A 26 4.86 -1.66 7.84
CA LEU A 26 5.48 -0.39 8.25
C LEU A 26 6.99 -0.50 8.51
N SER A 27 7.43 -1.59 9.14
CA SER A 27 8.85 -1.84 9.37
C SER A 27 9.62 -2.09 8.07
N LYS A 28 8.99 -2.76 7.10
CA LYS A 28 9.56 -3.02 5.77
C LYS A 28 9.65 -1.73 4.96
N LEU A 29 8.55 -0.96 4.94
CA LEU A 29 8.52 0.34 4.28
C LEU A 29 9.62 1.25 4.83
N SER A 30 9.75 1.39 6.14
CA SER A 30 10.81 2.20 6.77
C SER A 30 12.22 1.73 6.41
N ARG A 31 12.45 0.42 6.32
CA ARG A 31 13.75 -0.15 5.91
C ARG A 31 14.13 0.22 4.48
N TRP A 32 13.17 0.12 3.56
CA TRP A 32 13.39 0.43 2.15
C TRP A 32 13.46 1.93 1.89
N ALA A 33 12.60 2.71 2.53
CA ALA A 33 12.58 4.16 2.40
C ALA A 33 13.87 4.84 2.88
N LYS A 34 14.51 4.31 3.93
CA LYS A 34 15.83 4.80 4.39
C LYS A 34 16.94 4.67 3.34
N LYS A 35 16.78 3.77 2.37
CA LYS A 35 17.72 3.58 1.25
C LYS A 35 17.38 4.48 0.07
N ALA A 36 16.19 5.06 0.06
CA ALA A 36 15.74 5.92 -1.02
C ALA A 36 16.41 7.30 -0.92
N SER A 37 16.88 7.80 -2.03
CA SER A 37 17.42 9.16 -2.18
C SER A 37 17.03 9.66 -3.57
N GLY A 38 17.12 10.97 -3.80
CA GLY A 38 16.76 11.57 -5.08
C GLY A 38 15.27 11.84 -5.21
N VAL A 39 14.69 11.56 -6.37
CA VAL A 39 13.30 11.89 -6.70
C VAL A 39 12.36 10.74 -6.30
N ILE A 40 11.42 11.03 -5.42
CA ILE A 40 10.39 10.12 -4.94
C ILE A 40 9.03 10.59 -5.44
N ILE A 41 8.32 9.72 -6.16
CA ILE A 41 6.94 9.96 -6.59
C ILE A 41 6.01 9.05 -5.80
N ASP A 42 5.03 9.63 -5.09
CA ASP A 42 3.97 8.91 -4.38
C ASP A 42 2.67 9.02 -5.20
N VAL A 43 2.25 7.92 -5.81
CA VAL A 43 1.08 7.86 -6.69
C VAL A 43 -0.13 7.36 -5.94
N GLY A 44 -1.24 8.10 -6.00
CA GLY A 44 -2.39 7.88 -5.12
C GLY A 44 -2.07 8.30 -3.69
N CYS A 45 -1.37 9.44 -3.55
CA CYS A 45 -0.77 9.87 -2.28
C CYS A 45 -1.79 10.20 -1.19
N GLY A 46 -3.04 10.44 -1.54
CA GLY A 46 -4.06 10.87 -0.60
C GLY A 46 -3.62 12.09 0.20
N SER A 47 -3.72 11.99 1.52
CA SER A 47 -3.19 13.00 2.47
C SER A 47 -1.72 12.81 2.81
N LYS A 48 -1.01 11.98 2.06
CA LYS A 48 0.41 11.65 2.27
C LYS A 48 0.69 11.00 3.64
N PRO A 49 -0.10 9.99 4.06
CA PRO A 49 0.04 9.40 5.39
C PRO A 49 1.40 8.74 5.62
N TYR A 50 2.06 8.30 4.55
CA TYR A 50 3.36 7.62 4.61
C TYR A 50 4.56 8.56 4.36
N PHE A 51 4.31 9.84 4.07
CA PHE A 51 5.35 10.84 3.85
C PHE A 51 6.48 10.80 4.91
N PRO A 52 6.19 10.74 6.23
CA PRO A 52 7.25 10.72 7.24
C PRO A 52 8.13 9.47 7.22
N LEU A 53 7.66 8.39 6.57
CA LEU A 53 8.41 7.14 6.44
C LEU A 53 9.17 7.06 5.12
N VAL A 54 8.63 7.64 4.05
CA VAL A 54 9.13 7.51 2.67
C VAL A 54 10.10 8.64 2.33
N CYS A 55 9.85 9.85 2.84
CA CYS A 55 10.69 11.03 2.59
C CYS A 55 11.81 11.15 3.63
N ASN A 56 12.99 11.54 3.19
CA ASN A 56 14.12 11.91 4.03
C ASN A 56 14.74 13.23 3.54
N SER A 57 15.71 13.78 4.30
CA SER A 57 16.35 15.09 4.00
C SER A 57 17.10 15.14 2.67
N SER A 58 17.37 13.98 2.06
CA SER A 58 18.09 13.87 0.77
C SER A 58 17.16 13.60 -0.41
N SER A 59 15.83 13.69 -0.21
CA SER A 59 14.83 13.33 -1.21
C SER A 59 13.99 14.53 -1.63
N LEU A 60 13.67 14.61 -2.91
CA LEU A 60 12.56 15.41 -3.43
C LEU A 60 11.32 14.52 -3.52
N TYR A 61 10.34 14.73 -2.64
CA TYR A 61 9.08 14.01 -2.64
C TYR A 61 7.99 14.79 -3.37
N ILE A 62 7.27 14.11 -4.27
CA ILE A 62 6.14 14.66 -5.02
C ILE A 62 4.97 13.67 -4.91
N GLY A 63 3.88 14.11 -4.28
CA GLY A 63 2.64 13.35 -4.19
C GLY A 63 1.71 13.66 -5.37
N ILE A 64 1.23 12.62 -6.03
CA ILE A 64 0.30 12.69 -7.17
C ILE A 64 -1.01 12.01 -6.79
N ASP A 65 -2.13 12.66 -7.11
CA ASP A 65 -3.47 12.10 -6.93
C ASP A 65 -4.47 12.70 -7.92
N LEU A 66 -5.65 12.09 -8.02
CA LEU A 66 -6.77 12.66 -8.79
C LEU A 66 -7.38 13.87 -8.06
N PRO A 67 -7.98 14.83 -8.78
CA PRO A 67 -8.82 15.85 -8.18
C PRO A 67 -9.98 15.17 -7.42
N GLY A 68 -10.17 15.50 -6.14
CA GLY A 68 -11.25 14.88 -5.37
C GLY A 68 -11.28 15.26 -3.90
N LYS A 69 -11.61 14.30 -3.05
CA LYS A 69 -11.92 14.46 -1.62
C LYS A 69 -10.72 14.76 -0.72
N ASN A 70 -9.50 14.57 -1.22
CA ASN A 70 -8.29 14.65 -0.41
C ASN A 70 -7.67 16.06 -0.42
N PRO A 71 -7.02 16.48 0.68
CA PRO A 71 -6.24 17.70 0.68
C PRO A 71 -5.10 17.59 -0.34
N ALA A 72 -4.85 18.69 -1.00
CA ALA A 72 -4.05 18.84 -2.19
C ALA A 72 -2.80 17.96 -2.30
N PRO A 73 -2.72 17.08 -3.31
CA PRO A 73 -1.47 16.53 -3.77
C PRO A 73 -0.57 17.67 -4.30
N ASP A 74 0.71 17.37 -4.54
CA ASP A 74 1.58 18.36 -5.18
C ASP A 74 1.23 18.50 -6.67
N VAL A 75 0.75 17.41 -7.29
CA VAL A 75 0.33 17.39 -8.71
C VAL A 75 -0.97 16.59 -8.83
N TYR A 76 -1.96 17.18 -9.50
CA TYR A 76 -3.17 16.47 -9.90
C TYR A 76 -2.95 15.74 -11.22
N ALA A 77 -3.00 14.42 -11.20
CA ALA A 77 -2.89 13.61 -12.42
C ALA A 77 -3.49 12.21 -12.26
N ASN A 78 -3.75 11.57 -13.40
CA ASN A 78 -4.20 10.19 -13.47
C ASN A 78 -2.98 9.24 -13.45
N ALA A 79 -2.99 8.25 -12.56
CA ALA A 79 -1.95 7.23 -12.45
C ALA A 79 -1.69 6.46 -13.75
N LEU A 80 -2.71 6.33 -14.60
CA LEU A 80 -2.59 5.68 -15.91
C LEU A 80 -1.90 6.53 -16.98
N ASN A 81 -1.56 7.79 -16.67
CA ASN A 81 -0.85 8.71 -17.58
C ASN A 81 -0.12 9.78 -16.76
N LEU A 82 1.00 9.40 -16.17
CA LEU A 82 1.75 10.26 -15.27
C LEU A 82 2.47 11.40 -16.03
N PRO A 83 2.30 12.67 -15.61
CA PRO A 83 2.98 13.82 -16.22
C PRO A 83 4.43 13.92 -15.76
N ILE A 84 5.13 12.80 -15.75
CA ILE A 84 6.51 12.65 -15.28
C ILE A 84 7.38 12.22 -16.44
N ARG A 85 8.54 12.83 -16.56
CA ARG A 85 9.55 12.50 -17.58
C ARG A 85 10.00 11.05 -17.41
N SER A 86 10.24 10.35 -18.52
CA SER A 86 10.82 9.02 -18.52
C SER A 86 12.22 9.02 -17.88
N ALA A 87 12.57 7.95 -17.18
CA ALA A 87 13.86 7.73 -16.56
C ALA A 87 14.33 8.90 -15.65
N SER A 88 13.41 9.43 -14.81
CA SER A 88 13.70 10.58 -13.95
C SER A 88 13.48 10.32 -12.46
N VAL A 89 12.89 9.18 -12.09
CA VAL A 89 12.44 8.86 -10.74
C VAL A 89 13.35 7.80 -10.13
N ASP A 90 13.80 8.02 -8.90
CA ASP A 90 14.62 7.06 -8.15
C ASP A 90 13.74 6.06 -7.40
N LEU A 91 12.60 6.52 -6.83
CA LEU A 91 11.62 5.69 -6.15
C LEU A 91 10.19 6.09 -6.55
N CYS A 92 9.42 5.14 -7.06
CA CYS A 92 7.97 5.24 -7.17
C CYS A 92 7.34 4.51 -5.98
N PHE A 93 6.45 5.17 -5.27
CA PHE A 93 5.71 4.58 -4.14
C PHE A 93 4.22 4.64 -4.42
N ASN A 94 3.49 3.60 -4.05
CA ASN A 94 2.04 3.63 -3.92
C ASN A 94 1.58 2.66 -2.83
N ALA A 95 0.44 2.96 -2.22
CA ALA A 95 -0.21 2.09 -1.26
C ALA A 95 -1.71 2.07 -1.49
N TRP A 96 -2.26 0.86 -1.66
CA TRP A 96 -3.70 0.64 -1.84
C TRP A 96 -4.28 1.38 -3.05
N LEU A 97 -3.58 1.31 -4.19
CA LEU A 97 -3.94 2.04 -5.41
C LEU A 97 -4.42 1.12 -6.53
N LEU A 98 -3.80 -0.07 -6.68
CA LEU A 98 -4.02 -0.90 -7.89
C LEU A 98 -5.44 -1.43 -8.00
N ASP A 99 -6.11 -1.65 -6.87
CA ASP A 99 -7.49 -2.11 -6.83
C ASP A 99 -8.48 -1.07 -7.40
N ASP A 100 -8.14 0.22 -7.33
CA ASP A 100 -8.93 1.34 -7.86
C ASP A 100 -8.63 1.68 -9.33
N LEU A 101 -7.64 1.03 -9.94
CA LEU A 101 -7.25 1.30 -11.32
C LEU A 101 -7.95 0.35 -12.31
N SER A 102 -8.59 0.91 -13.33
CA SER A 102 -9.23 0.14 -14.39
C SER A 102 -8.25 -0.60 -15.31
N ASP A 103 -6.99 -0.18 -15.37
CA ASP A 103 -5.91 -0.80 -16.18
C ASP A 103 -4.60 -0.87 -15.38
N PRO A 104 -4.45 -1.84 -14.45
CA PRO A 104 -3.22 -2.01 -13.69
C PRO A 104 -2.00 -2.27 -14.58
N ALA A 105 -2.15 -2.97 -15.70
CA ALA A 105 -1.04 -3.24 -16.61
C ALA A 105 -0.46 -1.95 -17.21
N ARG A 106 -1.32 -0.99 -17.55
CA ARG A 106 -0.89 0.34 -18.00
C ARG A 106 -0.15 1.08 -16.90
N TYR A 107 -0.62 1.02 -15.66
CA TYR A 107 0.08 1.63 -14.53
C TYR A 107 1.48 1.05 -14.32
N PHE A 108 1.65 -0.27 -14.37
CA PHE A 108 2.98 -0.89 -14.29
C PHE A 108 3.91 -0.41 -15.42
N ARG A 109 3.41 -0.23 -16.63
CA ARG A 109 4.18 0.36 -17.75
C ARG A 109 4.58 1.81 -17.48
N GLU A 110 3.68 2.63 -16.91
CA GLU A 110 4.00 4.01 -16.52
C GLU A 110 5.06 4.05 -15.43
N VAL A 111 4.96 3.19 -14.39
CA VAL A 111 5.98 3.05 -13.36
C VAL A 111 7.34 2.69 -13.98
N SER A 112 7.37 1.69 -14.86
CA SER A 112 8.60 1.32 -15.58
C SER A 112 9.17 2.46 -16.42
N ARG A 113 8.30 3.23 -17.08
CA ARG A 113 8.71 4.37 -17.92
C ARG A 113 9.38 5.46 -17.10
N ILE A 114 8.79 5.85 -15.97
CA ILE A 114 9.30 6.97 -15.16
C ILE A 114 10.54 6.63 -14.35
N LEU A 115 10.71 5.37 -13.95
CA LEU A 115 11.88 4.94 -13.18
C LEU A 115 13.16 5.06 -13.99
N LYS A 116 14.22 5.54 -13.34
CA LYS A 116 15.60 5.44 -13.81
C LYS A 116 16.03 3.97 -13.88
N ASP A 117 17.10 3.68 -14.60
CA ASP A 117 17.77 2.39 -14.48
C ASP A 117 18.20 2.18 -13.03
N ASP A 118 18.01 0.96 -12.51
CA ASP A 118 18.15 0.59 -11.10
C ASP A 118 17.20 1.33 -10.12
N GLY A 119 16.31 2.19 -10.62
CA GLY A 119 15.23 2.79 -9.85
C GLY A 119 14.25 1.73 -9.34
N ARG A 120 13.56 2.03 -8.24
CA ARG A 120 12.66 1.07 -7.56
C ARG A 120 11.23 1.56 -7.49
N ALA A 121 10.32 0.60 -7.44
CA ALA A 121 8.95 0.85 -7.01
C ALA A 121 8.66 0.06 -5.73
N ILE A 122 7.99 0.70 -4.76
CA ILE A 122 7.45 0.06 -3.57
C ILE A 122 5.93 0.16 -3.67
N MET A 123 5.26 -0.99 -3.64
CA MET A 123 3.81 -1.09 -3.74
C MET A 123 3.26 -1.88 -2.56
N ILE A 124 2.12 -1.47 -2.04
CA ILE A 124 1.40 -2.16 -0.97
C ILE A 124 -0.01 -2.38 -1.47
N GLU A 125 -0.41 -3.67 -1.67
CA GLU A 125 -1.62 -3.98 -2.41
C GLU A 125 -2.48 -5.04 -1.75
N ASN A 126 -3.79 -4.95 -1.98
CA ASN A 126 -4.78 -5.85 -1.42
C ASN A 126 -4.84 -7.19 -2.18
N GLN A 127 -4.86 -8.31 -1.42
CA GLN A 127 -5.31 -9.61 -1.93
C GLN A 127 -6.72 -9.93 -1.45
N SER A 128 -7.05 -9.55 -0.22
CA SER A 128 -8.34 -9.87 0.37
C SER A 128 -8.73 -8.72 1.31
N PHE A 129 -9.55 -7.85 0.80
CA PHE A 129 -10.12 -6.71 1.52
C PHE A 129 -11.58 -6.54 1.09
N PRO A 130 -12.50 -6.14 1.99
CA PRO A 130 -13.89 -5.86 1.64
C PRO A 130 -14.01 -4.81 0.54
N GLU A 131 -15.08 -4.91 -0.25
CA GLU A 131 -15.39 -3.89 -1.26
C GLU A 131 -15.42 -2.49 -0.64
N HIS A 132 -14.80 -1.54 -1.32
CA HIS A 132 -14.67 -0.14 -0.91
C HIS A 132 -14.63 0.76 -2.15
N ASP A 133 -14.75 2.07 -1.95
CA ASP A 133 -14.61 3.10 -2.99
C ASP A 133 -15.42 2.88 -4.29
N ALA A 134 -16.55 2.13 -4.19
CA ALA A 134 -17.45 1.91 -5.32
C ALA A 134 -17.80 3.24 -6.02
N PRO A 135 -17.86 3.27 -7.37
CA PRO A 135 -17.80 2.15 -8.32
C PRO A 135 -16.38 1.82 -8.85
N HIS A 136 -15.33 2.30 -8.24
CA HIS A 136 -13.95 2.22 -8.74
C HIS A 136 -13.09 1.15 -8.05
N ASP A 137 -13.70 0.16 -7.40
CA ASP A 137 -13.02 -0.98 -6.78
C ASP A 137 -13.05 -2.17 -7.75
N TYR A 138 -11.97 -2.40 -8.51
CA TYR A 138 -11.96 -3.32 -9.65
C TYR A 138 -11.29 -4.65 -9.38
N PHE A 139 -10.20 -4.69 -8.58
CA PHE A 139 -9.32 -5.85 -8.52
C PHE A 139 -8.88 -6.22 -7.10
N ARG A 140 -8.47 -7.49 -6.96
CA ARG A 140 -7.70 -8.03 -5.84
C ARG A 140 -6.54 -8.83 -6.41
N PHE A 141 -5.35 -8.68 -5.82
CA PHE A 141 -4.14 -9.17 -6.46
C PHE A 141 -3.53 -10.35 -5.71
N THR A 142 -3.33 -11.46 -6.42
CA THR A 142 -2.46 -12.54 -5.95
C THR A 142 -0.99 -12.19 -6.21
N ARG A 143 -0.07 -12.86 -5.49
CA ARG A 143 1.37 -12.72 -5.75
C ARG A 143 1.76 -13.00 -7.20
N HIS A 144 1.08 -13.97 -7.83
CA HIS A 144 1.35 -14.35 -9.21
C HIS A 144 0.85 -13.31 -10.21
N GLY A 145 -0.32 -12.68 -9.93
CA GLY A 145 -0.84 -11.58 -10.73
C GLY A 145 0.08 -10.36 -10.68
N LEU A 146 0.55 -9.97 -9.49
CA LEU A 146 1.52 -8.87 -9.34
C LEU A 146 2.85 -9.16 -10.03
N ALA A 147 3.38 -10.38 -9.89
CA ALA A 147 4.62 -10.78 -10.56
C ALA A 147 4.47 -10.79 -12.09
N TYR A 148 3.32 -11.23 -12.60
CA TYR A 148 3.01 -11.21 -14.03
C TYR A 148 2.97 -9.77 -14.57
N LEU A 149 2.25 -8.86 -13.90
CA LEU A 149 2.18 -7.44 -14.29
C LEU A 149 3.56 -6.76 -14.28
N ALA A 150 4.39 -7.08 -13.27
CA ALA A 150 5.75 -6.57 -13.18
C ALA A 150 6.60 -7.05 -14.35
N ALA A 151 6.55 -8.35 -14.68
CA ALA A 151 7.31 -8.95 -15.77
C ALA A 151 6.91 -8.35 -17.14
N GLU A 152 5.59 -8.19 -17.40
CA GLU A 152 5.07 -7.56 -18.62
C GLU A 152 5.53 -6.11 -18.79
N ALA A 153 5.80 -5.41 -17.68
CA ALA A 153 6.34 -4.05 -17.69
C ALA A 153 7.88 -4.01 -17.70
N GLY A 154 8.56 -5.14 -17.76
CA GLY A 154 10.02 -5.24 -17.73
C GLY A 154 10.63 -4.92 -16.35
N LEU A 155 9.87 -5.04 -15.28
CA LEU A 155 10.31 -4.84 -13.90
C LEU A 155 10.67 -6.18 -13.24
N ILE A 156 11.69 -6.17 -12.39
CA ILE A 156 12.15 -7.34 -11.63
C ILE A 156 11.60 -7.24 -10.21
N VAL A 157 11.00 -8.32 -9.71
CA VAL A 157 10.58 -8.44 -8.32
C VAL A 157 11.81 -8.68 -7.45
N GLU A 158 12.22 -7.70 -6.64
CA GLU A 158 13.31 -7.84 -5.65
C GLU A 158 12.83 -8.43 -4.34
N GLU A 159 11.64 -8.04 -3.89
CA GLU A 159 11.03 -8.55 -2.65
C GLU A 159 9.51 -8.60 -2.81
N MET A 160 8.89 -9.67 -2.31
CA MET A 160 7.44 -9.79 -2.22
C MET A 160 7.09 -10.48 -0.90
N ILE A 161 6.46 -9.75 0.01
CA ILE A 161 6.19 -10.19 1.37
C ILE A 161 4.69 -10.18 1.61
N PRO A 162 4.10 -11.27 2.15
CA PRO A 162 2.70 -11.26 2.56
C PRO A 162 2.47 -10.34 3.77
N LEU A 163 1.35 -9.66 3.77
CA LEU A 163 0.88 -8.83 4.88
C LEU A 163 0.11 -9.69 5.89
N GLY A 164 0.87 -10.49 6.64
CA GLY A 164 0.35 -11.53 7.52
C GLY A 164 -0.05 -12.81 6.78
N GLY A 165 -0.47 -13.81 7.53
CA GLY A 165 -1.04 -15.05 7.04
C GLY A 165 -2.55 -15.11 7.24
N PHE A 166 -3.07 -16.34 7.28
CA PHE A 166 -4.50 -16.62 7.40
C PHE A 166 -5.14 -16.00 8.65
N TRP A 167 -4.48 -16.11 9.80
CA TRP A 167 -5.04 -15.58 11.05
C TRP A 167 -5.06 -14.06 11.09
N ALA A 168 -4.03 -13.42 10.56
CA ALA A 168 -4.01 -11.96 10.39
C ALA A 168 -5.14 -11.50 9.45
N GLN A 169 -5.40 -12.25 8.37
CA GLN A 169 -6.50 -11.99 7.46
C GLN A 169 -7.88 -12.16 8.12
N ILE A 170 -8.09 -13.23 8.88
CA ILE A 170 -9.36 -13.44 9.63
C ILE A 170 -9.56 -12.31 10.65
N GLY A 171 -8.50 -11.94 11.38
CA GLY A 171 -8.55 -10.82 12.32
C GLY A 171 -8.96 -9.52 11.65
N LEU A 172 -8.34 -9.18 10.52
CA LEU A 172 -8.67 -8.00 9.72
C LEU A 172 -10.14 -8.01 9.28
N GLN A 173 -10.64 -9.11 8.71
CA GLN A 173 -12.03 -9.21 8.24
C GLN A 173 -13.02 -9.08 9.40
N LEU A 174 -12.76 -9.73 10.51
CA LEU A 174 -13.62 -9.66 11.69
C LEU A 174 -13.66 -8.25 12.28
N LEU A 175 -12.51 -7.62 12.43
CA LEU A 175 -12.41 -6.23 12.92
C LEU A 175 -13.07 -5.24 11.96
N ALA A 176 -12.84 -5.40 10.65
CA ALA A 176 -13.47 -4.57 9.63
C ALA A 176 -15.00 -4.73 9.65
N PHE A 177 -15.51 -5.95 9.82
CA PHE A 177 -16.93 -6.20 9.94
C PHE A 177 -17.52 -5.48 11.15
N PHE A 178 -16.92 -5.62 12.33
CA PHE A 178 -17.42 -4.96 13.54
C PHE A 178 -17.31 -3.44 13.47
N MET A 179 -16.24 -2.91 12.88
CA MET A 179 -16.00 -1.46 12.81
C MET A 179 -16.85 -0.75 11.74
N ARG A 180 -17.14 -1.43 10.63
CA ARG A 180 -17.90 -0.86 9.50
C ARG A 180 -19.35 -1.34 9.46
N GLY A 181 -19.61 -2.59 9.88
CA GLY A 181 -20.94 -3.21 9.84
C GLY A 181 -21.81 -2.92 11.04
N VAL A 182 -21.21 -2.63 12.20
CA VAL A 182 -21.95 -2.31 13.44
C VAL A 182 -21.84 -0.81 13.69
N SER A 183 -22.73 -0.04 13.05
CA SER A 183 -22.80 1.42 13.23
C SER A 183 -23.48 1.79 14.55
N GLY A 184 -23.08 2.91 15.15
CA GLY A 184 -23.74 3.51 16.30
C GLY A 184 -23.08 3.19 17.65
N TYR A 185 -23.89 3.05 18.69
CA TYR A 185 -23.48 2.91 20.11
C TYR A 185 -22.50 1.75 20.37
N LEU A 186 -22.62 0.64 19.65
CA LEU A 186 -21.75 -0.51 19.78
C LEU A 186 -20.34 -0.30 19.19
N GLY A 187 -20.17 0.56 18.19
CA GLY A 187 -18.87 0.81 17.55
C GLY A 187 -17.80 1.36 18.50
N GLY A 188 -18.20 2.18 19.47
CA GLY A 188 -17.30 2.69 20.51
C GLY A 188 -16.78 1.59 21.44
N TRP A 189 -17.65 0.70 21.86
CA TRP A 189 -17.29 -0.44 22.72
C TRP A 189 -16.41 -1.46 22.00
N VAL A 190 -16.69 -1.71 20.72
CA VAL A 190 -15.86 -2.62 19.89
C VAL A 190 -14.43 -2.14 19.83
N ARG A 191 -14.19 -0.82 19.71
CA ARG A 191 -12.82 -0.24 19.71
C ARG A 191 -12.02 -0.57 20.97
N LEU A 192 -12.67 -0.69 22.13
CA LEU A 192 -11.98 -1.06 23.36
C LEU A 192 -11.45 -2.48 23.33
N PHE A 193 -12.09 -3.38 22.58
CA PHE A 193 -11.67 -4.78 22.44
C PHE A 193 -10.68 -5.01 21.29
N ASN A 194 -10.51 -4.04 20.38
CA ASN A 194 -9.59 -4.17 19.25
C ASN A 194 -8.15 -4.57 19.68
N PRO A 195 -7.54 -4.00 20.74
CA PRO A 195 -6.20 -4.40 21.16
C PRO A 195 -6.09 -5.88 21.50
N LEU A 196 -7.10 -6.40 22.23
CA LEU A 196 -7.14 -7.81 22.61
C LEU A 196 -7.25 -8.71 21.38
N LEU A 197 -8.15 -8.39 20.45
CA LEU A 197 -8.33 -9.13 19.20
C LEU A 197 -7.09 -9.05 18.31
N ASN A 198 -6.51 -7.86 18.14
CA ASN A 198 -5.28 -7.67 17.39
C ASN A 198 -4.13 -8.52 17.94
N ILE A 199 -3.91 -8.52 19.26
CA ILE A 199 -2.87 -9.32 19.90
C ILE A 199 -3.16 -10.81 19.74
N CYS A 200 -4.41 -11.25 19.95
CA CYS A 200 -4.80 -12.64 19.80
C CYS A 200 -4.53 -13.15 18.38
N PHE A 201 -4.99 -12.44 17.36
CA PHE A 201 -4.76 -12.83 15.97
C PHE A 201 -3.28 -12.71 15.56
N TYR A 202 -2.54 -11.76 16.11
CA TYR A 202 -1.10 -11.66 15.92
C TYR A 202 -0.36 -12.89 16.47
N ILE A 203 -0.71 -13.32 17.71
CA ILE A 203 -0.12 -14.52 18.32
C ILE A 203 -0.46 -15.76 17.50
N LEU A 204 -1.74 -15.94 17.10
CA LEU A 204 -2.16 -17.04 16.26
C LEU A 204 -1.40 -17.06 14.92
N ASP A 205 -1.24 -15.90 14.30
CA ASP A 205 -0.52 -15.80 13.03
C ASP A 205 0.97 -16.11 13.17
N ARG A 206 1.56 -15.83 14.32
CA ARG A 206 2.98 -16.15 14.61
C ARG A 206 3.20 -17.59 14.97
N THR A 207 2.27 -18.23 15.67
CA THR A 207 2.40 -19.60 16.15
C THR A 207 1.91 -20.65 15.16
N CYS A 208 0.87 -20.31 14.38
CA CYS A 208 0.25 -21.18 13.38
C CYS A 208 0.23 -20.50 12.01
N TYR A 209 1.39 -20.09 11.51
CA TYR A 209 1.51 -19.33 10.28
C TYR A 209 1.08 -20.10 9.03
N LEU A 210 0.08 -19.59 8.34
CA LEU A 210 -0.45 -20.12 7.09
C LEU A 210 -0.37 -19.03 5.99
N PRO A 211 0.67 -19.04 5.14
CA PRO A 211 0.96 -17.94 4.22
C PRO A 211 -0.05 -17.77 3.07
N ARG A 212 -0.85 -18.81 2.79
CA ARG A 212 -1.81 -18.79 1.66
C ARG A 212 -3.02 -17.89 1.86
N GLY A 213 -3.25 -17.40 3.09
CA GLY A 213 -4.41 -16.57 3.46
C GLY A 213 -4.05 -15.11 3.74
N THR A 214 -3.03 -14.54 3.10
CA THR A 214 -2.62 -13.16 3.37
C THR A 214 -3.67 -12.12 2.98
N SER A 215 -3.69 -11.00 3.70
CA SER A 215 -4.55 -9.84 3.39
C SER A 215 -4.06 -9.05 2.17
N GLY A 216 -2.77 -9.10 1.87
CA GLY A 216 -2.17 -8.34 0.80
C GLY A 216 -0.67 -8.57 0.68
N TRP A 217 -0.02 -7.74 -0.11
CA TRP A 217 1.40 -7.87 -0.47
C TRP A 217 2.13 -6.56 -0.30
N PHE A 218 3.30 -6.63 0.30
CA PHE A 218 4.34 -5.61 0.20
C PHE A 218 5.30 -6.02 -0.91
N LEU A 219 5.47 -5.18 -1.91
CA LEU A 219 6.18 -5.49 -3.14
C LEU A 219 7.26 -4.46 -3.38
N VAL A 220 8.48 -4.92 -3.70
CA VAL A 220 9.58 -4.08 -4.18
C VAL A 220 9.98 -4.56 -5.56
N LEU A 221 9.89 -3.64 -6.50
CA LEU A 221 10.27 -3.84 -7.90
C LEU A 221 11.50 -3.02 -8.22
N ARG A 222 12.32 -3.50 -9.16
CA ARG A 222 13.45 -2.76 -9.70
C ARG A 222 13.37 -2.74 -11.22
N LYS A 223 13.66 -1.58 -11.79
CA LYS A 223 13.91 -1.48 -13.23
C LYS A 223 15.33 -1.95 -13.51
N PRO A 224 15.52 -2.98 -14.37
CA PRO A 224 16.86 -3.43 -14.72
C PRO A 224 17.64 -2.34 -15.46
N ASN A 225 18.96 -2.31 -15.24
CA ASN A 225 19.85 -1.48 -16.04
C ASN A 225 19.99 -2.16 -17.42
N THR A 226 19.56 -1.47 -18.46
CA THR A 226 19.60 -1.99 -19.83
C THR A 226 20.89 -1.67 -20.57
N GLY A 227 21.83 -0.95 -19.93
CA GLY A 227 23.16 -0.71 -20.45
C GLY A 227 23.20 0.06 -21.78
N LYS A 228 22.27 0.99 -22.00
CA LYS A 228 22.27 1.87 -23.19
C LYS A 228 22.98 3.16 -22.91
#